data_28048b39a9fa62bb8ae669fa64213679
#
_entry.id   28048b39a9fa62bb8ae669fa64213679
#
_cell.length_a   1.000
_cell.length_b   1.000
_cell.length_c   1.000
_cell.angle_alpha   90.00
_cell.angle_beta   90.00
_cell.angle_gamma   90.00
#
_symmetry.space_group_name_H-M   'P 1'
#
loop_
_entity.id
_entity.type
_entity.pdbx_description
1 polymer ?
#
loop_
_entity_poly.entity_id
_entity_poly.type
_entity_poly.pdbx_seq_one_letter_code
_entity_poly.pdbx_strand_id
1 'polypeptide(L)'
;MTELWLAGANVTVTVGDLLLIVAPNGSGYDASIRRVTVVESSREADRARVFLATISTSAGSVSASKPGVYVMRSTVSPFGHNAPLQPQYSSGVFQGTFSEWALDGAELDSLLTLSSRNDKILDNSFVVIEQDDPDSGSRMWTFGTVTAVTHRSVARYGLAGNGTRLSLSTGWTKNADSKLDLLRTMTVAAQSEEIALAERPLSYPVYGETLSLEQLVEGLAPGRPLAVSGKRQAIRIRHPRPAPF
;
A
#
# COMPACT_ATOMS: atom_id res chain seq x y z
N MET A 1 -13.34 3.00 -11.32
CA MET A 1 -13.04 2.95 -9.87
C MET A 1 -12.96 1.48 -9.50
N THR A 2 -11.91 1.07 -8.84
CA THR A 2 -11.73 -0.32 -8.39
C THR A 2 -12.30 -0.46 -6.99
N GLU A 3 -13.00 -1.55 -6.71
CA GLU A 3 -13.52 -1.85 -5.38
C GLU A 3 -12.88 -3.12 -4.82
N LEU A 4 -12.69 -3.17 -3.51
CA LEU A 4 -12.30 -4.35 -2.75
C LEU A 4 -13.32 -4.61 -1.64
N TRP A 5 -13.47 -5.87 -1.30
CA TRP A 5 -14.23 -6.32 -0.14
C TRP A 5 -13.28 -6.87 0.91
N LEU A 6 -13.35 -6.31 2.11
CA LEU A 6 -12.49 -6.65 3.24
C LEU A 6 -13.30 -7.47 4.25
N ALA A 7 -12.67 -8.45 4.86
CA ALA A 7 -13.29 -9.27 5.90
C ALA A 7 -13.36 -8.49 7.22
N GLY A 8 -14.48 -8.61 7.91
CA GLY A 8 -14.76 -7.92 9.15
C GLY A 8 -15.39 -6.53 8.96
N ALA A 9 -16.35 -6.21 9.81
CA ALA A 9 -17.01 -4.89 9.83
C ALA A 9 -16.13 -3.80 10.47
N ASN A 10 -15.17 -4.18 11.30
CA ASN A 10 -14.30 -3.28 12.03
C ASN A 10 -12.91 -3.18 11.37
N VAL A 11 -12.87 -2.99 10.07
CA VAL A 11 -11.59 -2.82 9.36
C VAL A 11 -10.93 -1.51 9.78
N THR A 12 -9.64 -1.59 10.06
CA THR A 12 -8.81 -0.44 10.44
C THR A 12 -8.31 0.36 9.24
N VAL A 13 -9.08 0.36 8.13
CA VAL A 13 -8.77 1.11 6.91
C VAL A 13 -9.62 2.37 6.86
N THR A 14 -9.00 3.48 6.58
CA THR A 14 -9.63 4.81 6.52
C THR A 14 -9.43 5.48 5.16
N VAL A 15 -10.28 6.46 4.87
CA VAL A 15 -10.13 7.29 3.67
C VAL A 15 -8.78 8.02 3.69
N GLY A 16 -8.05 7.94 2.58
CA GLY A 16 -6.70 8.49 2.45
C GLY A 16 -5.59 7.46 2.62
N ASP A 17 -5.85 6.31 3.24
CA ASP A 17 -4.86 5.25 3.41
C ASP A 17 -4.29 4.78 2.07
N LEU A 18 -3.01 4.46 2.10
CA LEU A 18 -2.29 3.91 0.96
C LEU A 18 -2.30 2.38 1.04
N LEU A 19 -2.74 1.75 -0.03
CA LEU A 19 -2.75 0.29 -0.17
C LEU A 19 -1.76 -0.15 -1.25
N LEU A 20 -0.98 -1.18 -0.94
CA LEU A 20 -0.21 -1.95 -1.90
C LEU A 20 -0.96 -3.25 -2.18
N ILE A 21 -1.33 -3.46 -3.43
CA ILE A 21 -1.98 -4.70 -3.89
C ILE A 21 -0.95 -5.50 -4.67
N VAL A 22 -0.64 -6.69 -4.19
CA VAL A 22 0.27 -7.65 -4.82
C VAL A 22 -0.57 -8.81 -5.35
N ALA A 23 -0.64 -8.93 -6.66
CA ALA A 23 -1.44 -9.95 -7.33
C ALA A 23 -0.56 -10.87 -8.17
N PRO A 24 -0.86 -12.18 -8.23
CA PRO A 24 -0.13 -13.09 -9.11
C PRO A 24 -0.33 -12.72 -10.58
N ASN A 25 0.76 -12.77 -11.36
CA ASN A 25 0.76 -12.54 -12.80
C ASN A 25 1.64 -13.58 -13.50
N GLY A 26 1.05 -14.64 -14.01
CA GLY A 26 1.79 -15.74 -14.63
C GLY A 26 2.78 -16.40 -13.66
N SER A 27 4.08 -16.24 -13.91
CA SER A 27 5.16 -16.78 -13.06
C SER A 27 5.66 -15.80 -11.99
N GLY A 28 5.10 -14.61 -11.92
CA GLY A 28 5.52 -13.54 -11.01
C GLY A 28 4.35 -12.87 -10.29
N TYR A 29 4.60 -11.68 -9.79
CA TYR A 29 3.61 -10.86 -9.11
C TYR A 29 3.65 -9.44 -9.68
N ASP A 30 2.47 -8.87 -9.90
CA ASP A 30 2.30 -7.44 -10.18
C ASP A 30 1.94 -6.71 -8.90
N ALA A 31 2.48 -5.52 -8.74
CA ALA A 31 2.10 -4.65 -7.66
C ALA A 31 1.44 -3.38 -8.17
N SER A 32 0.41 -2.93 -7.49
CA SER A 32 -0.26 -1.66 -7.76
C SER A 32 -0.50 -0.88 -6.48
N ILE A 33 -0.27 0.43 -6.58
CA ILE A 33 -0.45 1.35 -5.46
C ILE A 33 -1.79 2.05 -5.64
N ARG A 34 -2.61 2.02 -4.61
CA ARG A 34 -3.97 2.55 -4.58
C ARG A 34 -4.17 3.43 -3.36
N ARG A 35 -5.06 4.40 -3.47
CA ARG A 35 -5.49 5.22 -2.33
C ARG A 35 -6.97 4.96 -2.04
N VAL A 36 -7.29 4.79 -0.77
CA VAL A 36 -8.66 4.62 -0.31
C VAL A 36 -9.43 5.93 -0.48
N THR A 37 -10.57 5.89 -1.15
CA THR A 37 -11.42 7.05 -1.40
C THR A 37 -12.73 6.99 -0.60
N VAL A 38 -13.29 5.80 -0.41
CA VAL A 38 -14.53 5.59 0.36
C VAL A 38 -14.42 4.27 1.11
N VAL A 39 -14.94 4.22 2.32
CA VAL A 39 -15.10 3.00 3.13
C VAL A 39 -16.56 2.87 3.55
N GLU A 40 -17.18 1.77 3.19
CA GLU A 40 -18.56 1.41 3.53
C GLU A 40 -18.54 0.14 4.37
N SER A 41 -18.84 0.23 5.67
CA SER A 41 -18.86 -0.92 6.58
C SER A 41 -20.27 -1.47 6.72
N SER A 42 -20.43 -2.78 6.70
CA SER A 42 -21.67 -3.48 7.02
C SER A 42 -21.46 -4.43 8.19
N ARG A 43 -22.05 -4.12 9.33
CA ARG A 43 -22.02 -4.99 10.51
C ARG A 43 -22.83 -6.27 10.32
N GLU A 44 -23.93 -6.19 9.56
CA GLU A 44 -24.77 -7.35 9.28
C GLU A 44 -24.07 -8.40 8.40
N ALA A 45 -23.24 -7.93 7.46
CA ALA A 45 -22.49 -8.78 6.54
C ALA A 45 -21.07 -9.11 7.01
N ASP A 46 -20.66 -8.57 8.15
CA ASP A 46 -19.30 -8.65 8.70
C ASP A 46 -18.20 -8.39 7.66
N ARG A 47 -18.39 -7.35 6.87
CA ARG A 47 -17.45 -6.94 5.81
C ARG A 47 -17.50 -5.44 5.55
N ALA A 48 -16.42 -4.94 4.97
CA ALA A 48 -16.34 -3.57 4.49
C ALA A 48 -16.08 -3.53 2.98
N ARG A 49 -16.73 -2.61 2.29
CA ARG A 49 -16.49 -2.29 0.88
C ARG A 49 -15.62 -1.05 0.81
N VAL A 50 -14.52 -1.14 0.09
CA VAL A 50 -13.55 -0.06 -0.04
C VAL A 50 -13.40 0.31 -1.51
N PHE A 51 -13.55 1.60 -1.82
CA PHE A 51 -13.34 2.14 -3.15
C PHE A 51 -11.94 2.75 -3.25
N LEU A 52 -11.29 2.50 -4.38
CA LEU A 52 -9.88 2.81 -4.59
C LEU A 52 -9.68 3.70 -5.82
N ALA A 53 -8.84 4.72 -5.66
CA ALA A 53 -8.25 5.44 -6.77
C ALA A 53 -6.89 4.79 -7.13
N THR A 54 -6.63 4.66 -8.43
CA THR A 54 -5.32 4.23 -8.92
C THR A 54 -4.33 5.38 -8.77
N ILE A 55 -3.18 5.11 -8.14
CA ILE A 55 -2.06 6.05 -8.09
C ILE A 55 -1.00 5.62 -9.09
N SER A 56 -0.56 4.37 -9.00
CA SER A 56 0.42 3.83 -9.92
C SER A 56 0.13 2.34 -10.18
N THR A 57 0.30 1.95 -11.42
CA THR A 57 0.35 0.55 -11.83
C THR A 57 1.79 0.28 -12.26
N SER A 58 2.68 0.07 -11.32
CA SER A 58 4.02 -0.35 -11.65
C SER A 58 3.97 -1.85 -11.94
N ALA A 59 4.10 -2.21 -13.20
CA ALA A 59 4.41 -3.58 -13.61
C ALA A 59 5.91 -3.81 -13.34
N GLY A 60 6.27 -3.97 -12.08
CA GLY A 60 7.58 -4.44 -11.67
C GLY A 60 7.43 -5.87 -11.16
N SER A 61 8.28 -6.79 -11.63
CA SER A 61 8.35 -8.11 -11.03
C SER A 61 8.77 -7.97 -9.58
N VAL A 62 7.83 -8.18 -8.69
CA VAL A 62 8.11 -8.21 -7.27
C VAL A 62 8.68 -9.58 -6.96
N SER A 63 9.84 -9.64 -6.35
CA SER A 63 10.27 -10.82 -5.61
C SER A 63 9.45 -10.91 -4.32
N ALA A 64 8.13 -10.87 -4.44
CA ALA A 64 7.24 -10.98 -3.32
C ALA A 64 6.90 -12.45 -3.11
N SER A 65 7.16 -12.93 -1.94
CA SER A 65 6.79 -14.29 -1.56
C SER A 65 5.30 -14.44 -1.22
N LYS A 66 4.50 -13.35 -1.26
CA LYS A 66 3.13 -13.39 -0.73
C LYS A 66 2.19 -12.42 -1.47
N PRO A 67 1.23 -12.92 -2.26
CA PRO A 67 0.16 -12.08 -2.79
C PRO A 67 -0.75 -11.62 -1.65
N GLY A 68 -1.35 -10.44 -1.80
CA GLY A 68 -2.23 -9.89 -0.77
C GLY A 68 -2.50 -8.40 -0.94
N VAL A 69 -3.26 -7.85 -0.01
CA VAL A 69 -3.50 -6.41 0.11
C VAL A 69 -2.90 -5.92 1.40
N TYR A 70 -2.07 -4.92 1.30
CA TYR A 70 -1.30 -4.38 2.43
C TYR A 70 -1.62 -2.90 2.61
N VAL A 71 -1.99 -2.50 3.83
CA VAL A 71 -2.14 -1.08 4.19
C VAL A 71 -0.83 -0.56 4.76
N MET A 72 -0.42 0.64 4.35
CA MET A 72 0.74 1.33 4.90
C MET A 72 0.31 2.14 6.12
N ARG A 73 0.81 1.77 7.31
CA ARG A 73 0.38 2.36 8.60
C ARG A 73 1.16 3.58 9.02
N SER A 74 2.34 3.78 8.48
CA SER A 74 3.18 4.92 8.83
C SER A 74 3.71 5.62 7.59
N THR A 75 3.83 6.93 7.69
CA THR A 75 4.46 7.78 6.70
C THR A 75 5.62 8.52 7.36
N VAL A 76 6.81 8.37 6.80
CA VAL A 76 8.05 8.90 7.36
C VAL A 76 8.86 9.56 6.25
N SER A 77 9.55 10.64 6.57
CA SER A 77 10.50 11.27 5.66
C SER A 77 11.89 10.64 5.77
N PRO A 78 12.71 10.63 4.71
CA PRO A 78 14.08 10.18 4.78
C PRO A 78 14.96 11.13 5.61
N PHE A 79 16.07 10.62 6.14
CA PHE A 79 17.04 11.43 6.86
C PHE A 79 17.71 12.41 5.90
N GLY A 80 17.74 13.68 6.29
CA GLY A 80 18.27 14.75 5.44
C GLY A 80 17.23 15.54 4.67
N HIS A 81 15.95 15.14 4.64
CA HIS A 81 14.88 15.85 3.93
C HIS A 81 14.78 17.34 4.31
N ASN A 82 15.13 17.70 5.54
CA ASN A 82 15.11 19.06 6.10
C ASN A 82 16.50 19.62 6.36
N ALA A 83 17.55 19.05 5.75
CA ALA A 83 18.92 19.52 5.94
C ALA A 83 19.10 20.95 5.41
N PRO A 84 19.88 21.81 6.11
CA PRO A 84 20.25 23.10 5.58
C PRO A 84 21.14 22.92 4.33
N LEU A 85 21.13 23.91 3.44
CA LEU A 85 22.05 23.91 2.31
C LEU A 85 23.50 23.97 2.81
N GLN A 86 24.41 23.36 2.05
CA GLN A 86 25.83 23.32 2.36
C GLN A 86 26.47 24.67 2.04
N PRO A 87 27.09 25.38 3.02
CA PRO A 87 27.82 26.59 2.73
C PRO A 87 29.11 26.27 1.93
N GLN A 88 29.37 27.09 0.92
CA GLN A 88 30.56 26.92 0.06
C GLN A 88 31.76 27.70 0.59
N TYR A 89 32.89 26.99 0.68
CA TYR A 89 34.17 27.58 1.10
C TYR A 89 35.21 27.42 -0.02
N SER A 90 36.06 28.44 -0.18
CA SER A 90 37.23 28.39 -1.01
C SER A 90 38.43 28.83 -0.16
N SER A 91 39.46 28.02 -0.08
CA SER A 91 40.66 28.27 0.77
C SER A 91 40.31 28.66 2.21
N GLY A 92 39.27 28.05 2.79
CA GLY A 92 38.78 28.31 4.14
C GLY A 92 37.92 29.56 4.31
N VAL A 93 37.67 30.33 3.23
CA VAL A 93 36.83 31.52 3.24
C VAL A 93 35.46 31.21 2.69
N PHE A 94 34.41 31.59 3.43
CA PHE A 94 33.02 31.45 2.97
C PHE A 94 32.77 32.32 1.76
N GLN A 95 32.19 31.74 0.70
CA GLN A 95 31.96 32.39 -0.59
C GLN A 95 30.65 33.16 -0.69
N GLY A 96 29.87 33.22 0.39
CA GLY A 96 28.52 33.84 0.35
C GLY A 96 27.49 33.03 -0.39
N THR A 97 27.80 31.80 -0.83
CA THR A 97 26.93 30.93 -1.60
C THR A 97 26.69 29.61 -0.89
N PHE A 98 25.56 29.01 -1.21
CA PHE A 98 25.14 27.70 -0.69
C PHE A 98 24.83 26.77 -1.87
N SER A 99 25.08 25.49 -1.69
CA SER A 99 24.74 24.45 -2.66
C SER A 99 23.98 23.31 -2.01
N GLU A 100 23.39 22.48 -2.82
CA GLU A 100 22.81 21.24 -2.32
C GLU A 100 23.92 20.22 -2.00
N TRP A 101 23.67 19.41 -0.98
CA TRP A 101 24.54 18.29 -0.62
C TRP A 101 24.52 17.22 -1.71
N ALA A 102 25.64 16.59 -1.97
CA ALA A 102 25.64 15.32 -2.66
C ALA A 102 25.01 14.26 -1.78
N LEU A 103 24.24 13.36 -2.37
CA LEU A 103 23.68 12.22 -1.63
C LEU A 103 24.83 11.31 -1.19
N ASP A 104 24.81 10.89 0.08
CA ASP A 104 25.81 9.97 0.62
C ASP A 104 25.71 8.62 -0.09
N GLY A 105 26.84 8.06 -0.53
CA GLY A 105 26.89 6.76 -1.19
C GLY A 105 26.31 5.60 -0.35
N ALA A 106 26.18 5.79 0.96
CA ALA A 106 25.48 4.85 1.82
C ALA A 106 23.96 4.93 1.74
N GLU A 107 23.39 5.92 1.05
CA GLU A 107 21.96 6.08 0.75
C GLU A 107 21.64 5.75 -0.72
N LEU A 108 22.64 5.33 -1.48
CA LEU A 108 22.45 4.96 -2.87
C LEU A 108 21.87 3.53 -2.98
N ASP A 109 21.29 3.25 -4.12
CA ASP A 109 20.72 1.93 -4.49
C ASP A 109 19.60 1.48 -3.55
N SER A 110 19.85 0.42 -2.81
CA SER A 110 18.85 -0.27 -1.98
C SER A 110 18.88 0.11 -0.50
N LEU A 111 19.67 1.14 -0.11
CA LEU A 111 19.78 1.58 1.26
C LEU A 111 19.06 2.91 1.45
N LEU A 112 18.18 3.01 2.45
CA LEU A 112 17.44 4.21 2.77
C LEU A 112 17.39 4.42 4.29
N THR A 113 17.82 5.60 4.74
CA THR A 113 17.73 5.96 6.16
C THR A 113 16.55 6.89 6.39
N LEU A 114 15.67 6.52 7.30
CA LEU A 114 14.52 7.32 7.74
C LEU A 114 14.93 8.31 8.82
N SER A 115 14.23 9.45 8.88
CA SER A 115 14.54 10.56 9.80
C SER A 115 14.23 10.26 11.27
N SER A 116 13.54 9.18 11.55
CA SER A 116 13.15 8.78 12.91
C SER A 116 13.35 7.29 13.13
N ARG A 117 13.49 6.92 14.41
CA ARG A 117 13.44 5.53 14.82
C ARG A 117 12.01 5.00 14.71
N ASN A 118 11.83 3.90 14.00
CA ASN A 118 10.55 3.22 13.87
C ASN A 118 10.72 1.71 14.08
N ASP A 119 10.38 1.26 15.28
CA ASP A 119 10.51 -0.16 15.70
C ASP A 119 9.40 -1.06 15.12
N LYS A 120 8.40 -0.47 14.42
CA LYS A 120 7.27 -1.20 13.84
C LYS A 120 7.51 -1.62 12.39
N ILE A 121 8.57 -1.17 11.77
CA ILE A 121 8.97 -1.64 10.44
C ILE A 121 9.73 -2.94 10.63
N LEU A 122 9.27 -4.00 10.00
CA LEU A 122 9.83 -5.33 10.15
C LEU A 122 10.51 -5.80 8.86
N ASP A 123 11.45 -6.73 9.00
CA ASP A 123 12.02 -7.45 7.87
C ASP A 123 10.90 -8.19 7.09
N ASN A 124 11.02 -8.26 5.80
CA ASN A 124 10.03 -8.80 4.86
C ASN A 124 8.71 -8.02 4.78
N SER A 125 8.61 -6.84 5.42
CA SER A 125 7.51 -5.90 5.17
C SER A 125 7.72 -5.13 3.87
N PHE A 126 6.66 -4.49 3.37
CA PHE A 126 6.74 -3.64 2.19
C PHE A 126 6.91 -2.17 2.57
N VAL A 127 7.56 -1.44 1.67
CA VAL A 127 7.59 0.03 1.69
C VAL A 127 7.16 0.56 0.33
N VAL A 128 6.51 1.71 0.35
CA VAL A 128 6.16 2.48 -0.84
C VAL A 128 6.84 3.84 -0.73
N ILE A 129 7.58 4.21 -1.75
CA ILE A 129 8.35 5.45 -1.82
C ILE A 129 7.71 6.34 -2.87
N GLU A 130 7.30 7.52 -2.46
CA GLU A 130 6.83 8.60 -3.31
C GLU A 130 7.92 9.65 -3.42
N GLN A 131 8.31 10.01 -4.63
CA GLN A 131 9.34 11.02 -4.89
C GLN A 131 9.06 11.73 -6.22
N ASP A 132 9.68 12.88 -6.43
CA ASP A 132 9.67 13.52 -7.74
C ASP A 132 10.75 12.85 -8.62
N ASP A 133 10.38 12.57 -9.87
CA ASP A 133 11.32 12.10 -10.87
C ASP A 133 12.27 13.26 -11.23
N PRO A 134 13.59 13.11 -11.03
CA PRO A 134 14.55 14.18 -11.27
C PRO A 134 14.58 14.64 -12.73
N ASP A 135 14.21 13.78 -13.68
CA ASP A 135 14.27 14.07 -15.12
C ASP A 135 13.02 14.77 -15.62
N SER A 136 11.84 14.39 -15.13
CA SER A 136 10.55 14.91 -15.61
C SER A 136 9.83 15.83 -14.61
N GLY A 137 10.24 15.84 -13.35
CA GLY A 137 9.54 16.52 -12.25
C GLY A 137 8.16 15.91 -11.92
N SER A 138 7.82 14.79 -12.53
CA SER A 138 6.56 14.10 -12.26
C SER A 138 6.65 13.24 -11.00
N ARG A 139 5.52 13.03 -10.33
CA ARG A 139 5.47 12.12 -9.18
C ARG A 139 5.74 10.68 -9.62
N MET A 140 6.74 10.07 -9.02
CA MET A 140 7.13 8.69 -9.22
C MET A 140 6.85 7.89 -7.93
N TRP A 141 6.39 6.67 -8.10
CA TRP A 141 6.11 5.74 -7.02
C TRP A 141 6.92 4.48 -7.23
N THR A 142 7.70 4.13 -6.22
CA THR A 142 8.49 2.90 -6.18
C THR A 142 8.08 2.11 -4.95
N PHE A 143 8.15 0.81 -5.01
CA PHE A 143 7.94 -0.04 -3.84
C PHE A 143 9.06 -1.08 -3.77
N GLY A 144 9.28 -1.60 -2.57
CA GLY A 144 10.26 -2.64 -2.32
C GLY A 144 9.94 -3.43 -1.06
N THR A 145 10.58 -4.59 -0.93
CA THR A 145 10.55 -5.37 0.30
C THR A 145 11.72 -4.97 1.17
N VAL A 146 11.47 -4.78 2.45
CA VAL A 146 12.50 -4.54 3.45
C VAL A 146 13.25 -5.85 3.72
N THR A 147 14.53 -5.89 3.38
CA THR A 147 15.38 -7.10 3.59
C THR A 147 16.10 -7.06 4.93
N ALA A 148 16.33 -5.88 5.50
CA ALA A 148 16.88 -5.71 6.84
C ALA A 148 16.52 -4.35 7.41
N VAL A 149 16.33 -4.30 8.73
CA VAL A 149 16.08 -3.07 9.49
C VAL A 149 17.19 -2.89 10.53
N THR A 150 17.79 -1.71 10.58
CA THR A 150 18.78 -1.36 11.60
C THR A 150 18.51 0.03 12.16
N HIS A 151 18.65 0.18 13.48
CA HIS A 151 18.54 1.47 14.16
C HIS A 151 19.93 1.99 14.47
N ARG A 152 20.20 3.25 14.11
CA ARG A 152 21.52 3.84 14.29
C ARG A 152 21.45 5.35 14.49
N SER A 153 22.44 5.86 15.17
CA SER A 153 22.72 7.30 15.17
C SER A 153 23.37 7.68 13.84
N VAL A 154 22.91 8.76 13.27
CA VAL A 154 23.35 9.30 11.98
C VAL A 154 23.75 10.74 12.16
N ALA A 155 24.91 11.11 11.61
CA ALA A 155 25.39 12.49 11.57
C ALA A 155 25.83 12.78 10.13
N ARG A 156 24.99 13.45 9.36
CA ARG A 156 25.21 13.81 7.95
C ARG A 156 24.44 15.05 7.58
N TYR A 157 24.85 15.73 6.53
CA TYR A 157 24.16 16.90 5.96
C TYR A 157 23.96 18.04 6.98
N GLY A 158 24.89 18.19 7.94
CA GLY A 158 24.74 19.16 9.02
C GLY A 158 23.68 18.80 10.07
N LEU A 159 23.12 17.61 10.02
CA LEU A 159 22.14 17.09 10.97
C LEU A 159 22.70 15.90 11.75
N ALA A 160 22.21 15.73 12.98
CA ALA A 160 22.45 14.53 13.78
C ALA A 160 21.15 14.04 14.40
N GLY A 161 20.96 12.73 14.45
CA GLY A 161 19.76 12.12 15.01
C GLY A 161 19.80 10.60 15.01
N ASN A 162 18.76 9.99 15.57
CA ASN A 162 18.58 8.54 15.52
C ASN A 162 17.59 8.21 14.40
N GLY A 163 18.01 7.36 13.48
CA GLY A 163 17.23 6.95 12.34
C GLY A 163 17.05 5.44 12.23
N THR A 164 16.12 5.05 11.41
CA THR A 164 15.94 3.65 10.99
C THR A 164 16.49 3.49 9.58
N ARG A 165 17.48 2.63 9.42
CA ARG A 165 18.03 2.29 8.11
C ARG A 165 17.40 1.03 7.59
N LEU A 166 16.87 1.13 6.38
CA LEU A 166 16.23 0.05 5.64
C LEU A 166 17.18 -0.42 4.54
N SER A 167 17.33 -1.74 4.41
CA SER A 167 17.82 -2.37 3.19
C SER A 167 16.63 -2.84 2.39
N LEU A 168 16.57 -2.51 1.11
CA LEU A 168 15.44 -2.79 0.23
C LEU A 168 15.83 -3.81 -0.84
N SER A 169 14.88 -4.58 -1.30
CA SER A 169 15.05 -5.56 -2.38
C SER A 169 15.28 -4.91 -3.75
N THR A 170 14.89 -3.65 -3.90
CA THR A 170 14.97 -2.88 -5.14
C THR A 170 15.62 -1.53 -4.88
N GLY A 171 16.38 -1.01 -5.86
CA GLY A 171 16.90 0.35 -5.79
C GLY A 171 15.78 1.39 -5.84
N TRP A 172 15.89 2.41 -5.00
CA TRP A 172 14.94 3.53 -4.94
C TRP A 172 15.44 4.77 -5.68
N THR A 173 16.72 4.83 -5.98
CA THR A 173 17.33 5.90 -6.78
C THR A 173 17.93 5.35 -8.07
N LYS A 174 17.82 6.13 -9.12
CA LYS A 174 18.34 5.74 -10.45
C LYS A 174 19.74 6.28 -10.73
N ASN A 175 20.26 7.24 -9.95
CA ASN A 175 21.43 8.03 -10.31
C ASN A 175 22.45 8.12 -9.18
N ALA A 176 23.71 7.73 -9.47
CA ALA A 176 24.83 7.84 -8.55
C ALA A 176 25.17 9.30 -8.21
N ASP A 177 24.82 10.25 -9.07
CA ASP A 177 25.06 11.69 -8.88
C ASP A 177 23.89 12.43 -8.23
N SER A 178 22.95 11.69 -7.61
CA SER A 178 21.78 12.27 -6.97
C SER A 178 22.18 13.24 -5.86
N LYS A 179 21.50 14.37 -5.83
CA LYS A 179 21.63 15.38 -4.78
C LYS A 179 20.58 15.15 -3.69
N LEU A 180 20.76 15.81 -2.58
CA LEU A 180 19.86 15.71 -1.43
C LEU A 180 18.46 16.29 -1.71
N ASP A 181 18.29 17.13 -2.73
CA ASP A 181 17.00 17.67 -3.17
C ASP A 181 15.97 16.57 -3.44
N LEU A 182 16.41 15.40 -3.92
CA LEU A 182 15.57 14.22 -4.11
C LEU A 182 14.89 13.77 -2.80
N LEU A 183 15.61 13.82 -1.66
CA LEU A 183 15.07 13.44 -0.36
C LEU A 183 14.09 14.47 0.21
N ARG A 184 14.14 15.72 -0.25
CA ARG A 184 13.28 16.80 0.28
C ARG A 184 11.81 16.60 -0.06
N THR A 185 11.53 16.05 -1.23
CA THR A 185 10.17 15.77 -1.71
C THR A 185 9.73 14.34 -1.46
N MET A 186 10.66 13.50 -0.99
CA MET A 186 10.42 12.08 -0.77
C MET A 186 9.57 11.80 0.46
N THR A 187 8.62 10.89 0.29
CA THR A 187 7.81 10.34 1.38
C THR A 187 7.87 8.82 1.34
N VAL A 188 8.08 8.21 2.49
CA VAL A 188 8.16 6.75 2.64
C VAL A 188 6.97 6.26 3.45
N ALA A 189 6.09 5.52 2.80
CA ALA A 189 5.03 4.80 3.47
C ALA A 189 5.53 3.39 3.83
N ALA A 190 5.44 3.04 5.09
CA ALA A 190 6.03 1.82 5.66
C ALA A 190 5.10 1.17 6.68
N GLN A 191 5.59 0.15 7.39
CA GLN A 191 4.79 -0.63 8.33
C GLN A 191 3.59 -1.24 7.62
N SER A 192 3.85 -2.05 6.59
CA SER A 192 2.81 -2.75 5.84
C SER A 192 2.12 -3.81 6.70
N GLU A 193 0.80 -3.77 6.73
CA GLU A 193 -0.06 -4.72 7.43
C GLU A 193 -0.97 -5.39 6.41
N GLU A 194 -0.98 -6.72 6.38
CA GLU A 194 -1.85 -7.49 5.49
C GLU A 194 -3.31 -7.38 5.94
N ILE A 195 -4.20 -7.16 4.99
CA ILE A 195 -5.63 -7.07 5.25
C ILE A 195 -6.33 -8.28 4.64
N ALA A 196 -7.17 -8.93 5.44
CA ALA A 196 -7.97 -10.04 4.97
C ALA A 196 -9.04 -9.58 3.97
N LEU A 197 -9.09 -10.26 2.82
CA LEU A 197 -10.11 -10.02 1.80
C LEU A 197 -11.36 -10.85 2.07
N ALA A 198 -12.51 -10.30 1.71
CA ALA A 198 -13.77 -11.02 1.65
C ALA A 198 -14.22 -11.20 0.20
N GLU A 199 -14.99 -12.23 -0.05
CA GLU A 199 -15.64 -12.39 -1.36
C GLU A 199 -16.66 -11.29 -1.61
N ARG A 200 -16.75 -10.90 -2.87
CA ARG A 200 -17.79 -9.97 -3.30
C ARG A 200 -19.16 -10.59 -3.10
N PRO A 201 -20.11 -9.90 -2.44
CA PRO A 201 -21.48 -10.40 -2.33
C PRO A 201 -22.08 -10.66 -3.70
N LEU A 202 -22.82 -11.75 -3.83
CA LEU A 202 -23.53 -12.07 -5.04
C LEU A 202 -24.58 -10.99 -5.32
N SER A 203 -24.61 -10.48 -6.55
CA SER A 203 -25.51 -9.40 -6.96
C SER A 203 -26.90 -9.89 -7.35
N TYR A 204 -27.10 -11.20 -7.44
CA TYR A 204 -28.37 -11.80 -7.78
C TYR A 204 -29.07 -12.39 -6.55
N PRO A 205 -30.40 -12.35 -6.50
CA PRO A 205 -31.14 -12.89 -5.37
C PRO A 205 -30.99 -14.42 -5.29
N VAL A 206 -30.92 -14.93 -4.07
CA VAL A 206 -31.01 -16.38 -3.83
C VAL A 206 -32.45 -16.81 -4.10
N TYR A 207 -32.63 -17.79 -4.97
CA TYR A 207 -33.95 -18.33 -5.35
C TYR A 207 -33.86 -19.84 -5.56
N GLY A 208 -35.02 -20.49 -5.53
CA GLY A 208 -35.11 -21.94 -5.71
C GLY A 208 -34.95 -22.70 -4.40
N GLU A 209 -34.61 -23.97 -4.50
CA GLU A 209 -34.52 -24.92 -3.37
C GLU A 209 -33.08 -25.20 -2.95
N THR A 210 -32.11 -24.57 -3.59
CA THR A 210 -30.70 -24.79 -3.34
C THR A 210 -30.04 -23.50 -2.80
N LEU A 211 -29.35 -23.60 -1.69
CA LEU A 211 -28.60 -22.54 -1.10
C LEU A 211 -27.12 -22.92 -1.04
N SER A 212 -26.27 -22.17 -1.74
CA SER A 212 -24.83 -22.31 -1.65
C SER A 212 -24.30 -21.55 -0.43
N LEU A 213 -23.53 -22.23 0.40
CA LEU A 213 -22.88 -21.63 1.57
C LEU A 213 -21.46 -21.22 1.21
N GLU A 214 -20.97 -20.17 1.85
CA GLU A 214 -19.62 -19.62 1.65
C GLU A 214 -18.52 -20.59 2.14
N GLN A 215 -18.83 -21.41 3.13
CA GLN A 215 -17.91 -22.37 3.73
C GLN A 215 -18.55 -23.75 3.88
N LEU A 216 -17.71 -24.77 3.89
CA LEU A 216 -18.13 -26.10 4.29
C LEU A 216 -18.50 -26.08 5.77
N VAL A 217 -19.78 -26.31 6.07
CA VAL A 217 -20.27 -26.37 7.45
C VAL A 217 -20.34 -27.82 7.88
N GLU A 218 -19.44 -28.22 8.76
CA GLU A 218 -19.47 -29.56 9.34
C GLU A 218 -20.73 -29.75 10.22
N GLY A 219 -21.33 -30.91 10.14
CA GLY A 219 -22.51 -31.25 10.96
C GLY A 219 -23.86 -30.84 10.39
N LEU A 220 -23.91 -30.30 9.17
CA LEU A 220 -25.17 -30.21 8.43
C LEU A 220 -25.58 -31.60 7.94
N ALA A 221 -26.66 -32.13 8.52
CA ALA A 221 -27.20 -33.44 8.14
C ALA A 221 -28.58 -33.24 7.45
N PRO A 222 -28.98 -34.14 6.53
CA PRO A 222 -30.32 -34.11 5.95
C PRO A 222 -31.39 -34.10 7.03
N GLY A 223 -32.43 -33.28 6.83
CA GLY A 223 -33.55 -33.11 7.77
C GLY A 223 -33.34 -32.10 8.89
N ARG A 224 -32.16 -31.45 8.98
CA ARG A 224 -31.99 -30.35 9.93
C ARG A 224 -32.64 -29.06 9.44
N PRO A 225 -33.42 -28.36 10.29
CA PRO A 225 -33.99 -27.07 9.92
C PRO A 225 -32.92 -26.01 9.79
N LEU A 226 -33.00 -25.19 8.75
CA LEU A 226 -32.18 -24.03 8.53
C LEU A 226 -33.02 -22.77 8.66
N ALA A 227 -32.54 -21.76 9.38
CA ALA A 227 -33.15 -20.45 9.41
C ALA A 227 -32.38 -19.52 8.42
N VAL A 228 -33.10 -18.95 7.48
CA VAL A 228 -32.54 -18.00 6.49
C VAL A 228 -33.15 -16.63 6.75
N SER A 229 -32.31 -15.61 6.93
CA SER A 229 -32.74 -14.22 7.08
C SER A 229 -32.17 -13.38 5.94
N GLY A 230 -32.92 -12.39 5.48
CA GLY A 230 -32.48 -11.48 4.41
C GLY A 230 -33.58 -10.56 3.94
N LYS A 231 -33.24 -9.61 3.07
CA LYS A 231 -34.23 -8.74 2.42
C LYS A 231 -34.97 -9.52 1.35
N ARG A 232 -36.30 -9.66 1.49
CA ARG A 232 -37.12 -10.29 0.47
C ARG A 232 -37.23 -9.38 -0.75
N GLN A 233 -36.78 -9.85 -1.90
CA GLN A 233 -37.00 -9.16 -3.16
C GLN A 233 -38.32 -9.66 -3.79
N ALA A 234 -39.21 -8.73 -4.13
CA ALA A 234 -40.44 -9.07 -4.86
C ALA A 234 -40.09 -9.39 -6.32
N ILE A 235 -40.17 -10.66 -6.70
CA ILE A 235 -40.01 -11.07 -8.09
C ILE A 235 -41.36 -10.82 -8.78
N ARG A 236 -41.41 -9.83 -9.68
CA ARG A 236 -42.58 -9.67 -10.59
C ARG A 236 -42.39 -10.66 -11.73
N ILE A 237 -43.07 -11.79 -11.64
CA ILE A 237 -43.21 -12.72 -12.76
C ILE A 237 -44.20 -12.05 -13.76
N ARG A 238 -43.69 -11.57 -14.88
CA ARG A 238 -44.55 -11.21 -16.01
C ARG A 238 -45.04 -12.51 -16.64
N HIS A 239 -46.27 -12.90 -16.37
CA HIS A 239 -46.92 -13.93 -17.17
C HIS A 239 -47.04 -13.43 -18.62
N PRO A 240 -46.54 -14.19 -19.60
CA PRO A 240 -46.83 -13.85 -21.01
C PRO A 240 -48.33 -13.80 -21.20
N ARG A 241 -48.83 -12.70 -21.72
CA ARG A 241 -50.26 -12.62 -22.14
C ARG A 241 -50.51 -13.72 -23.16
N PRO A 242 -51.55 -14.55 -22.99
CA PRO A 242 -51.96 -15.48 -24.05
C PRO A 242 -52.26 -14.66 -25.32
N ALA A 243 -51.77 -15.13 -26.46
CA ALA A 243 -52.07 -14.52 -27.73
C ALA A 243 -53.61 -14.54 -27.97
N PRO A 244 -54.20 -13.45 -28.49
CA PRO A 244 -55.59 -13.47 -28.87
C PRO A 244 -55.79 -14.46 -30.03
N PHE A 245 -56.79 -15.30 -29.92
CA PHE A 245 -57.24 -16.20 -30.98
C PHE A 245 -57.79 -15.40 -32.18
#